data_e76dd4ed913d44c8d563e70da2b9a6f9
#
_entry.id   e76dd4ed913d44c8d563e70da2b9a6f9
#
_cell.length_a   1.000
_cell.length_b   1.000
_cell.length_c   1.000
_cell.angle_alpha   90.00
_cell.angle_beta   90.00
_cell.angle_gamma   90.00
#
_symmetry.space_group_name_H-M   'P 1'
#
loop_
_entity.id
_entity.type
_entity.pdbx_description
1 polymer ?
#
loop_
_entity_poly.entity_id
_entity_poly.type
_entity_poly.pdbx_seq_one_letter_code
_entity_poly.pdbx_strand_id
1 'polypeptide(L)'
;LRVLDIGTGSGCIPITLAKFLLHADIASWDISDGALEVARRNCRRNDVKVRLERKDVLQTSSSEEQFDIIVSNPPYITEKEKTAMEANVLEWEPSVALFVPDEQPLLFYTKIAELGLEMLVSGGRLYFEINRDYGAAPVGMLERLGYHHVELRKDLSGNDRMVKAIR
;
A
#
# COMPACT_ATOMS: atom_id res chain seq x y z
N LEU A 1 7.58 -14.51 -9.86
CA LEU A 1 6.67 -13.43 -9.52
C LEU A 1 7.39 -12.44 -8.62
N ARG A 2 7.43 -11.16 -9.02
CA ARG A 2 8.07 -10.07 -8.26
C ARG A 2 6.97 -9.18 -7.69
N VAL A 3 6.97 -8.99 -6.39
CA VAL A 3 5.94 -8.24 -5.68
C VAL A 3 6.58 -7.13 -4.86
N LEU A 4 6.01 -5.93 -4.95
CA LEU A 4 6.36 -4.79 -4.10
C LEU A 4 5.18 -4.45 -3.19
N ASP A 5 5.45 -4.40 -1.90
CA ASP A 5 4.56 -3.84 -0.89
C ASP A 5 5.04 -2.44 -0.50
N ILE A 6 4.14 -1.46 -0.46
CA ILE A 6 4.47 -0.07 -0.11
C ILE A 6 3.70 0.34 1.14
N GLY A 7 4.42 0.75 2.18
CA GLY A 7 3.87 1.01 3.51
C GLY A 7 3.74 -0.26 4.34
N THR A 8 4.88 -0.94 4.56
CA THR A 8 4.92 -2.29 5.17
C THR A 8 4.38 -2.35 6.60
N GLY A 9 4.55 -1.29 7.38
CA GLY A 9 4.18 -1.29 8.79
C GLY A 9 4.83 -2.45 9.55
N SER A 10 4.00 -3.30 10.13
CA SER A 10 4.46 -4.51 10.85
C SER A 10 4.91 -5.67 9.95
N GLY A 11 4.74 -5.55 8.63
CA GLY A 11 5.07 -6.59 7.66
C GLY A 11 3.95 -7.59 7.38
N CYS A 12 2.70 -7.31 7.80
CA CYS A 12 1.59 -8.26 7.65
C CYS A 12 1.37 -8.70 6.20
N ILE A 13 1.33 -7.75 5.27
CA ILE A 13 1.10 -8.04 3.84
C ILE A 13 2.27 -8.83 3.25
N PRO A 14 3.52 -8.32 3.26
CA PRO A 14 4.62 -8.97 2.57
C PRO A 14 4.98 -10.32 3.20
N ILE A 15 4.86 -10.49 4.52
CA ILE A 15 5.09 -11.77 5.20
C ILE A 15 4.05 -12.80 4.77
N THR A 16 2.77 -12.41 4.71
CA THR A 16 1.70 -13.30 4.26
C THR A 16 1.94 -13.72 2.81
N LEU A 17 2.27 -12.77 1.93
CA LEU A 17 2.60 -13.08 0.55
C LEU A 17 3.79 -14.03 0.43
N ALA A 18 4.88 -13.80 1.19
CA ALA A 18 6.05 -14.68 1.19
C ALA A 18 5.75 -16.09 1.68
N LYS A 19 4.78 -16.27 2.59
CA LYS A 19 4.35 -17.60 3.05
C LYS A 19 3.56 -18.38 2.02
N PHE A 20 2.70 -17.70 1.26
CA PHE A 20 1.80 -18.36 0.33
C PHE A 20 2.33 -18.40 -1.11
N LEU A 21 3.24 -17.52 -1.47
CA LEU A 21 3.85 -17.43 -2.81
C LEU A 21 5.31 -17.89 -2.75
N LEU A 22 5.53 -19.19 -2.58
CA LEU A 22 6.83 -19.81 -2.26
C LEU A 22 7.97 -19.47 -3.25
N HIS A 23 7.66 -19.04 -4.47
CA HIS A 23 8.65 -18.70 -5.51
C HIS A 23 8.59 -17.21 -5.90
N ALA A 24 7.97 -16.37 -5.07
CA ALA A 24 7.93 -14.94 -5.31
C ALA A 24 9.13 -14.24 -4.66
N ASP A 25 9.65 -13.23 -5.36
CA ASP A 25 10.59 -12.25 -4.82
C ASP A 25 9.77 -11.09 -4.25
N ILE A 26 9.77 -10.95 -2.93
CA ILE A 26 8.96 -9.94 -2.22
C ILE A 26 9.88 -8.83 -1.72
N ALA A 27 9.64 -7.63 -2.23
CA ALA A 27 10.21 -6.39 -1.72
C ALA A 27 9.15 -5.61 -0.93
N SER A 28 9.58 -4.84 0.06
CA SER A 28 8.68 -3.99 0.80
C SER A 28 9.37 -2.72 1.27
N TRP A 29 8.66 -1.59 1.16
CA TRP A 29 9.14 -0.26 1.48
C TRP A 29 8.37 0.35 2.65
N ASP A 30 9.09 1.07 3.50
CA ASP A 30 8.51 1.94 4.53
C ASP A 30 9.43 3.13 4.79
N ILE A 31 8.88 4.26 5.19
CA ILE A 31 9.65 5.44 5.58
C ILE A 31 10.19 5.30 7.02
N SER A 32 9.52 4.52 7.86
CA SER A 32 9.79 4.37 9.29
C SER A 32 10.81 3.26 9.55
N ASP A 33 11.97 3.62 10.11
CA ASP A 33 12.96 2.64 10.59
C ASP A 33 12.38 1.72 11.68
N GLY A 34 11.51 2.27 12.55
CA GLY A 34 10.83 1.49 13.59
C GLY A 34 9.87 0.43 13.00
N ALA A 35 9.10 0.78 11.98
CA ALA A 35 8.23 -0.16 11.26
C ALA A 35 9.06 -1.27 10.61
N LEU A 36 10.15 -0.91 9.92
CA LEU A 36 11.07 -1.86 9.29
C LEU A 36 11.73 -2.80 10.30
N GLU A 37 12.05 -2.33 11.50
CA GLU A 37 12.60 -3.19 12.55
C GLU A 37 11.55 -4.21 13.03
N VAL A 38 10.31 -3.78 13.24
CA VAL A 38 9.19 -4.68 13.57
C VAL A 38 8.99 -5.71 12.45
N ALA A 39 8.95 -5.27 11.20
CA ALA A 39 8.81 -6.16 10.05
C ALA A 39 9.94 -7.19 9.95
N ARG A 40 11.22 -6.78 10.14
CA ARG A 40 12.37 -7.70 10.18
C ARG A 40 12.26 -8.76 11.27
N ARG A 41 11.82 -8.36 12.46
CA ARG A 41 11.57 -9.29 13.57
C ARG A 41 10.45 -10.27 13.25
N ASN A 42 9.37 -9.79 12.63
CA ASN A 42 8.25 -10.62 12.22
C ASN A 42 8.61 -11.56 11.06
N CYS A 43 9.44 -11.14 10.10
CA CYS A 43 9.97 -12.03 9.06
C CYS A 43 10.74 -13.21 9.69
N ARG A 44 11.64 -12.94 10.65
CA ARG A 44 12.38 -13.99 11.36
C ARG A 44 11.45 -14.94 12.12
N ARG A 45 10.43 -14.42 12.82
CA ARG A 45 9.46 -15.24 13.56
C ARG A 45 8.61 -16.15 12.66
N ASN A 46 8.42 -15.74 11.43
CA ASN A 46 7.61 -16.46 10.44
C ASN A 46 8.46 -17.30 9.47
N ASP A 47 9.77 -17.30 9.60
CA ASP A 47 10.73 -17.99 8.72
C ASP A 47 10.53 -17.66 7.23
N VAL A 48 10.38 -16.38 6.93
CA VAL A 48 10.24 -15.87 5.56
C VAL A 48 11.30 -14.84 5.23
N LYS A 49 11.59 -14.71 3.93
CA LYS A 49 12.48 -13.69 3.40
C LYS A 49 11.68 -12.62 2.67
N VAL A 50 11.86 -11.37 3.10
CA VAL A 50 11.33 -10.17 2.45
C VAL A 50 12.46 -9.16 2.38
N ARG A 51 12.64 -8.53 1.24
CA ARG A 51 13.62 -7.46 1.05
C ARG A 51 13.01 -6.14 1.56
N LEU A 52 13.41 -5.72 2.75
CA LEU A 52 12.89 -4.54 3.43
C LEU A 52 13.80 -3.34 3.19
N GLU A 53 13.26 -2.26 2.63
CA GLU A 53 14.01 -1.06 2.29
C GLU A 53 13.35 0.19 2.89
N ARG A 54 14.19 1.10 3.43
CA ARG A 54 13.71 2.41 3.83
C ARG A 54 13.56 3.31 2.61
N LYS A 55 12.32 3.67 2.28
CA LYS A 55 12.02 4.60 1.19
C LYS A 55 10.84 5.49 1.55
N ASP A 56 10.96 6.77 1.24
CA ASP A 56 9.86 7.72 1.22
C ASP A 56 9.21 7.67 -0.17
N VAL A 57 8.02 7.10 -0.26
CA VAL A 57 7.30 6.96 -1.53
C VAL A 57 7.00 8.31 -2.19
N LEU A 58 6.77 9.37 -1.39
CA LEU A 58 6.48 10.72 -1.91
C LEU A 58 7.70 11.35 -2.55
N GLN A 59 8.92 11.00 -2.11
CA GLN A 59 10.18 11.51 -2.63
C GLN A 59 10.85 10.56 -3.64
N THR A 60 10.32 9.33 -3.78
CA THR A 60 10.88 8.34 -4.67
C THR A 60 10.59 8.74 -6.12
N SER A 61 11.64 8.85 -6.92
CA SER A 61 11.57 8.81 -8.38
C SER A 61 11.48 7.34 -8.84
N SER A 62 11.16 7.13 -10.11
CA SER A 62 11.07 5.78 -10.70
C SER A 62 12.32 4.95 -10.42
N SER A 63 12.11 3.64 -10.35
CA SER A 63 13.16 2.63 -10.24
C SER A 63 13.20 1.85 -11.56
N GLU A 64 14.39 1.43 -12.00
CA GLU A 64 14.54 0.49 -13.12
C GLU A 64 14.00 -0.92 -12.79
N GLU A 65 13.74 -1.16 -11.51
CA GLU A 65 13.21 -2.43 -11.05
C GLU A 65 11.73 -2.60 -11.47
N GLN A 66 11.41 -3.76 -12.06
CA GLN A 66 10.07 -4.08 -12.55
C GLN A 66 9.39 -5.11 -11.64
N PHE A 67 8.08 -4.97 -11.44
CA PHE A 67 7.25 -5.83 -10.61
C PHE A 67 6.04 -6.37 -11.38
N ASP A 68 5.62 -7.57 -11.06
CA ASP A 68 4.34 -8.14 -11.55
C ASP A 68 3.15 -7.62 -10.75
N ILE A 69 3.39 -7.34 -9.47
CA ILE A 69 2.36 -6.85 -8.54
C ILE A 69 2.95 -5.73 -7.66
N ILE A 70 2.19 -4.65 -7.51
CA ILE A 70 2.37 -3.66 -6.45
C ILE A 70 1.13 -3.71 -5.55
N VAL A 71 1.33 -3.77 -4.24
CA VAL A 71 0.26 -3.73 -3.25
C VAL A 71 0.57 -2.65 -2.21
N SER A 72 -0.45 -1.96 -1.73
CA SER A 72 -0.28 -0.97 -0.67
C SER A 72 -1.55 -0.81 0.18
N ASN A 73 -1.33 -0.62 1.47
CA ASN A 73 -2.29 -0.04 2.40
C ASN A 73 -1.72 1.30 2.88
N PRO A 74 -1.81 2.36 2.07
CA PRO A 74 -1.19 3.64 2.38
C PRO A 74 -2.00 4.43 3.39
N PRO A 75 -1.43 5.49 4.01
CA PRO A 75 -2.21 6.44 4.82
C PRO A 75 -3.36 7.03 4.01
N TYR A 76 -4.57 7.02 4.57
CA TYR A 76 -5.78 7.50 3.89
C TYR A 76 -6.77 8.23 4.81
N ILE A 77 -6.44 8.41 6.09
CA ILE A 77 -7.31 9.11 7.06
C ILE A 77 -7.00 10.60 6.98
N THR A 78 -8.02 11.42 6.75
CA THR A 78 -7.85 12.86 6.75
C THR A 78 -7.73 13.41 8.18
N GLU A 79 -7.10 14.59 8.36
CA GLU A 79 -6.98 15.21 9.68
C GLU A 79 -8.35 15.49 10.32
N LYS A 80 -9.40 15.73 9.52
CA LYS A 80 -10.78 15.91 10.01
C LYS A 80 -11.37 14.65 10.62
N GLU A 81 -11.02 13.48 10.06
CA GLU A 81 -11.51 12.18 10.56
C GLU A 81 -10.85 11.80 11.89
N LYS A 82 -9.70 12.40 12.22
CA LYS A 82 -8.94 12.16 13.45
C LYS A 82 -9.78 12.31 14.71
N THR A 83 -10.68 13.31 14.75
CA THR A 83 -11.52 13.59 15.92
C THR A 83 -12.57 12.53 16.18
N ALA A 84 -12.90 11.70 15.19
CA ALA A 84 -13.86 10.60 15.29
C ALA A 84 -13.20 9.25 15.56
N MET A 85 -11.87 9.20 15.66
CA MET A 85 -11.13 7.95 15.87
C MET A 85 -11.13 7.51 17.32
N GLU A 86 -11.10 6.21 17.54
CA GLU A 86 -10.92 5.63 18.86
C GLU A 86 -9.52 5.91 19.43
N ALA A 87 -9.44 6.17 20.75
CA ALA A 87 -8.19 6.55 21.42
C ALA A 87 -7.07 5.49 21.25
N ASN A 88 -7.42 4.20 21.23
CA ASN A 88 -6.46 3.12 21.01
C ASN A 88 -5.75 3.19 19.65
N VAL A 89 -6.43 3.66 18.60
CA VAL A 89 -5.80 3.84 17.28
C VAL A 89 -4.83 5.03 17.30
N LEU A 90 -5.25 6.15 17.93
CA LEU A 90 -4.43 7.37 18.05
C LEU A 90 -3.19 7.19 18.91
N GLU A 91 -3.25 6.31 19.92
CA GLU A 91 -2.15 6.07 20.87
C GLU A 91 -1.10 5.09 20.34
N TRP A 92 -1.50 4.11 19.52
CA TRP A 92 -0.62 2.99 19.13
C TRP A 92 -0.16 3.00 17.69
N GLU A 93 -0.87 3.72 16.80
CA GLU A 93 -0.46 3.84 15.40
C GLU A 93 0.34 5.13 15.17
N PRO A 94 1.49 5.09 14.48
CA PRO A 94 2.24 6.29 14.16
C PRO A 94 1.41 7.25 13.31
N SER A 95 1.39 8.53 13.65
CA SER A 95 0.63 9.55 12.91
C SER A 95 0.97 9.61 11.41
N VAL A 96 2.24 9.37 11.06
CA VAL A 96 2.72 9.31 9.67
C VAL A 96 2.12 8.12 8.89
N ALA A 97 1.70 7.07 9.60
CA ALA A 97 1.10 5.88 8.99
C ALA A 97 -0.42 6.01 8.76
N LEU A 98 -1.06 7.07 9.28
CA LEU A 98 -2.51 7.20 9.28
C LEU A 98 -3.02 8.39 8.47
N PHE A 99 -2.37 9.56 8.55
CA PHE A 99 -2.97 10.83 8.15
C PHE A 99 -2.45 11.37 6.81
N VAL A 100 -3.39 11.96 6.07
CA VAL A 100 -3.16 12.75 4.87
C VAL A 100 -3.75 14.15 5.04
N PRO A 101 -3.23 15.19 4.34
CA PRO A 101 -3.85 16.50 4.31
C PRO A 101 -5.30 16.44 3.82
N ASP A 102 -6.20 17.19 4.46
CA ASP A 102 -7.62 17.24 4.10
C ASP A 102 -7.86 17.60 2.63
N GLU A 103 -7.00 18.44 2.06
CA GLU A 103 -7.09 18.88 0.68
C GLU A 103 -6.58 17.83 -0.34
N GLN A 104 -5.89 16.79 0.14
CA GLN A 104 -5.25 15.78 -0.70
C GLN A 104 -5.48 14.35 -0.20
N PRO A 105 -6.73 13.90 -0.08
CA PRO A 105 -7.06 12.57 0.47
C PRO A 105 -6.51 11.41 -0.40
N LEU A 106 -6.20 11.67 -1.66
CA LEU A 106 -5.64 10.69 -2.59
C LEU A 106 -4.11 10.81 -2.79
N LEU A 107 -3.40 11.58 -1.96
CA LEU A 107 -1.98 11.89 -2.15
C LEU A 107 -1.12 10.64 -2.37
N PHE A 108 -1.17 9.69 -1.44
CA PHE A 108 -0.37 8.46 -1.54
C PHE A 108 -0.86 7.54 -2.66
N TYR A 109 -2.17 7.42 -2.85
CA TYR A 109 -2.73 6.62 -3.94
C TYR A 109 -2.25 7.09 -5.31
N THR A 110 -2.32 8.41 -5.55
CA THR A 110 -1.86 9.01 -6.81
C THR A 110 -0.38 8.76 -7.02
N LYS A 111 0.45 9.05 -6.03
CA LYS A 111 1.90 8.86 -6.13
C LYS A 111 2.29 7.39 -6.37
N ILE A 112 1.68 6.46 -5.66
CA ILE A 112 1.94 5.02 -5.83
C ILE A 112 1.45 4.55 -7.21
N ALA A 113 0.32 5.05 -7.68
CA ALA A 113 -0.18 4.71 -9.01
C ALA A 113 0.72 5.25 -10.12
N GLU A 114 1.25 6.48 -10.00
CA GLU A 114 2.24 7.03 -10.94
C GLU A 114 3.51 6.18 -10.99
N LEU A 115 4.08 5.82 -9.83
CA LEU A 115 5.22 4.90 -9.75
C LEU A 115 4.87 3.53 -10.35
N GLY A 116 3.65 3.05 -10.13
CA GLY A 116 3.18 1.80 -10.67
C GLY A 116 3.14 1.77 -12.20
N LEU A 117 2.82 2.89 -12.87
CA LEU A 117 2.90 2.97 -14.34
C LEU A 117 4.33 2.79 -14.87
N GLU A 118 5.34 3.12 -14.09
CA GLU A 118 6.73 2.97 -14.47
C GLU A 118 7.31 1.62 -14.06
N MET A 119 6.95 1.14 -12.87
CA MET A 119 7.56 -0.02 -12.22
C MET A 119 6.79 -1.34 -12.40
N LEU A 120 5.52 -1.32 -12.82
CA LEU A 120 4.82 -2.56 -13.17
C LEU A 120 5.22 -3.01 -14.58
N VAL A 121 5.33 -4.30 -14.79
CA VAL A 121 5.41 -4.89 -16.15
C VAL A 121 4.09 -4.65 -16.91
N SER A 122 4.10 -4.77 -18.22
CA SER A 122 2.87 -4.76 -19.01
C SER A 122 1.91 -5.86 -18.54
N GLY A 123 0.66 -5.51 -18.21
CA GLY A 123 -0.30 -6.41 -17.60
C GLY A 123 -0.09 -6.66 -16.09
N GLY A 124 0.88 -5.97 -15.49
CA GLY A 124 1.11 -5.98 -14.04
C GLY A 124 -0.08 -5.39 -13.27
N ARG A 125 -0.20 -5.75 -12.00
CA ARG A 125 -1.39 -5.45 -11.18
C ARG A 125 -1.05 -4.54 -10.01
N LEU A 126 -1.89 -3.54 -9.81
CA LEU A 126 -1.87 -2.66 -8.65
C LEU A 126 -3.05 -3.00 -7.73
N TYR A 127 -2.77 -3.12 -6.44
CA TYR A 127 -3.78 -3.36 -5.40
C TYR A 127 -3.66 -2.33 -4.30
N PHE A 128 -4.80 -1.75 -3.91
CA PHE A 128 -4.92 -0.85 -2.78
C PHE A 128 -5.93 -1.35 -1.74
N GLU A 129 -5.61 -1.21 -0.46
CA GLU A 129 -6.63 -1.02 0.56
C GLU A 129 -7.04 0.46 0.54
N ILE A 130 -8.33 0.75 0.72
CA ILE A 130 -8.86 2.11 0.62
C ILE A 130 -9.75 2.47 1.81
N ASN A 131 -9.86 3.76 2.07
CA ASN A 131 -10.89 4.29 2.96
C ASN A 131 -12.27 4.04 2.34
N ARG A 132 -13.18 3.43 3.12
CA ARG A 132 -14.54 3.08 2.68
C ARG A 132 -15.36 4.28 2.17
N ASP A 133 -15.06 5.48 2.68
CA ASP A 133 -15.83 6.70 2.38
C ASP A 133 -15.40 7.34 1.04
N TYR A 134 -14.29 6.85 0.45
CA TYR A 134 -13.72 7.39 -0.79
C TYR A 134 -13.68 6.39 -1.96
N GLY A 135 -14.45 5.30 -1.90
CA GLY A 135 -14.36 4.18 -2.85
C GLY A 135 -14.34 4.57 -4.33
N ALA A 136 -15.19 5.50 -4.77
CA ALA A 136 -15.25 5.95 -6.15
C ALA A 136 -14.05 6.84 -6.56
N ALA A 137 -13.44 7.57 -5.63
CA ALA A 137 -12.38 8.53 -5.94
C ALA A 137 -11.07 7.86 -6.39
N PRO A 138 -10.54 6.80 -5.71
CA PRO A 138 -9.40 6.03 -6.20
C PRO A 138 -9.66 5.36 -7.56
N VAL A 139 -10.88 4.86 -7.80
CA VAL A 139 -11.24 4.25 -9.09
C VAL A 139 -11.10 5.27 -10.22
N GLY A 140 -11.76 6.43 -10.11
CA GLY A 140 -11.68 7.46 -11.13
C GLY A 140 -10.27 8.03 -11.31
N MET A 141 -9.47 8.08 -10.26
CA MET A 141 -8.06 8.48 -10.33
C MET A 141 -7.25 7.49 -11.16
N LEU A 142 -7.37 6.18 -10.90
CA LEU A 142 -6.67 5.13 -11.62
C LEU A 142 -7.04 5.08 -13.11
N GLU A 143 -8.33 5.22 -13.43
CA GLU A 143 -8.80 5.28 -14.82
C GLU A 143 -8.23 6.48 -15.57
N ARG A 144 -8.17 7.67 -14.94
CA ARG A 144 -7.55 8.87 -15.55
C ARG A 144 -6.05 8.73 -15.77
N LEU A 145 -5.35 7.98 -14.93
CA LEU A 145 -3.94 7.66 -15.10
C LEU A 145 -3.67 6.63 -16.21
N GLY A 146 -4.70 5.97 -16.72
CA GLY A 146 -4.58 5.00 -17.81
C GLY A 146 -4.52 3.53 -17.37
N TYR A 147 -4.82 3.25 -16.11
CA TYR A 147 -5.03 1.88 -15.66
C TYR A 147 -6.30 1.29 -16.26
N HIS A 148 -6.28 -0.03 -16.51
CA HIS A 148 -7.38 -0.78 -17.10
C HIS A 148 -7.97 -1.77 -16.09
N HIS A 149 -9.19 -2.25 -16.35
CA HIS A 149 -9.87 -3.25 -15.52
C HIS A 149 -9.85 -2.87 -14.03
N VAL A 150 -10.21 -1.61 -13.74
CA VAL A 150 -10.29 -1.11 -12.37
C VAL A 150 -11.50 -1.73 -11.69
N GLU A 151 -11.25 -2.52 -10.64
CA GLU A 151 -12.27 -3.24 -9.88
C GLU A 151 -12.30 -2.74 -8.44
N LEU A 152 -13.46 -2.26 -8.00
CA LEU A 152 -13.72 -1.94 -6.60
C LEU A 152 -14.33 -3.16 -5.90
N ARG A 153 -13.76 -3.56 -4.76
CA ARG A 153 -14.24 -4.71 -3.99
C ARG A 153 -14.59 -4.33 -2.56
N LYS A 154 -15.63 -4.97 -2.08
CA LYS A 154 -16.13 -4.82 -0.71
C LYS A 154 -15.46 -5.78 0.25
N ASP A 155 -15.39 -5.37 1.51
CA ASP A 155 -15.04 -6.23 2.64
C ASP A 155 -16.21 -7.14 3.04
N LEU A 156 -16.00 -7.99 4.05
CA LEU A 156 -17.02 -8.90 4.56
C LEU A 156 -18.23 -8.19 5.19
N SER A 157 -18.08 -6.93 5.55
CA SER A 157 -19.14 -6.07 6.11
C SER A 157 -19.89 -5.28 5.03
N GLY A 158 -19.50 -5.43 3.75
CA GLY A 158 -20.15 -4.75 2.62
C GLY A 158 -19.64 -3.35 2.33
N ASN A 159 -18.56 -2.88 3.01
CA ASN A 159 -17.96 -1.59 2.75
C ASN A 159 -16.94 -1.68 1.61
N ASP A 160 -16.81 -0.63 0.83
CA ASP A 160 -15.75 -0.49 -0.16
C ASP A 160 -14.40 -0.54 0.54
N ARG A 161 -13.52 -1.46 0.14
CA ARG A 161 -12.28 -1.70 0.89
C ARG A 161 -11.05 -1.91 0.04
N MET A 162 -11.19 -2.44 -1.14
CA MET A 162 -10.06 -2.79 -1.98
C MET A 162 -10.27 -2.34 -3.42
N VAL A 163 -9.22 -1.85 -4.05
CA VAL A 163 -9.21 -1.56 -5.49
C VAL A 163 -8.09 -2.36 -6.13
N LYS A 164 -8.40 -2.99 -7.26
CA LYS A 164 -7.43 -3.63 -8.15
C LYS A 164 -7.45 -2.91 -9.49
N ALA A 165 -6.29 -2.74 -10.10
CA ALA A 165 -6.15 -2.19 -11.45
C ALA A 165 -5.03 -2.91 -12.22
N ILE A 166 -5.06 -2.84 -13.55
CA ILE A 166 -4.06 -3.42 -14.44
C ILE A 166 -3.37 -2.30 -15.22
N ARG A 167 -2.03 -2.35 -15.27
CA ARG A 167 -1.23 -1.47 -16.10
C ARG A 167 -1.37 -1.80 -17.58
#